data_0faaa6f37d03fb0bc9d3798a8c57c01b
#
_entry.id   0faaa6f37d03fb0bc9d3798a8c57c01b
#
_cell.length_a   1.000
_cell.length_b   1.000
_cell.length_c   1.000
_cell.angle_alpha   90.00
_cell.angle_beta   90.00
_cell.angle_gamma   90.00
#
_symmetry.space_group_name_H-M   'P 1'
#
loop_
_entity.id
_entity.type
_entity.pdbx_description
1 polymer ?
#
loop_
_entity_poly.entity_id
_entity_poly.type
_entity_poly.pdbx_seq_one_letter_code
_entity_poly.pdbx_strand_id
1 'polypeptide(L)'
;MFIAINNTCHEQSTFSTYTSSGLVKNNLKESGFDYIKTKGFSKKRHMLSGNAVSKIKRNSLNKKVAVIGTGITGCTLSYMLAKKGIEVDLFEQSESICSGASSHELLVTYPRLSAHDSPFGRFNLQSYIYATNFYDNLETAAWKKTGVILLNHDESTQKRQSSLLEKRSDGEIYQYLNSDEASKISGIELKFNGLLYKDAGYILPNDLCRSLIDSPKINLFTSAEVKNISTMQDVTSFSVDEKIYEYEDVCLCTGSDTSKLLKIEGFNIKRGQVTHIETQDSILNINLPICAKGYISPQVNDLHIVGSSYSNEDHTKLTEEEHLSNLKNLKLIFDGDMVINSGKAGLRAVAKDHMPI
;
A
#
# COMPACT_ATOMS: atom_id res chain seq x y z
N MET A 1 -21.85 -12.64 -24.98
CA MET A 1 -20.90 -12.30 -23.90
C MET A 1 -21.56 -11.54 -22.77
N PHE A 2 -22.12 -10.34 -22.94
CA PHE A 2 -22.69 -9.54 -21.84
C PHE A 2 -23.87 -10.23 -21.12
N ILE A 3 -24.72 -10.94 -21.82
CA ILE A 3 -25.81 -11.75 -21.20
C ILE A 3 -25.25 -12.82 -20.27
N ALA A 4 -24.20 -13.53 -20.70
CA ALA A 4 -23.54 -14.55 -19.86
C ALA A 4 -22.89 -13.92 -18.61
N ILE A 5 -22.28 -12.74 -18.76
CA ILE A 5 -21.74 -11.99 -17.62
C ILE A 5 -22.85 -11.58 -16.67
N ASN A 6 -23.97 -11.02 -17.18
CA ASN A 6 -25.08 -10.60 -16.32
C ASN A 6 -25.71 -11.76 -15.55
N ASN A 7 -25.75 -12.96 -16.14
CA ASN A 7 -26.24 -14.16 -15.47
C ASN A 7 -25.38 -14.61 -14.27
N THR A 8 -24.14 -14.12 -14.17
CA THR A 8 -23.26 -14.37 -13.01
C THR A 8 -23.20 -13.20 -12.04
N CYS A 9 -23.88 -12.10 -12.36
CA CYS A 9 -23.92 -10.90 -11.53
C CYS A 9 -25.02 -10.98 -10.47
N HIS A 10 -24.83 -10.28 -9.37
CA HIS A 10 -25.86 -10.00 -8.36
C HIS A 10 -26.21 -8.50 -8.35
N GLU A 11 -27.21 -8.10 -7.59
CA GLU A 11 -27.76 -6.73 -7.58
C GLU A 11 -26.75 -5.61 -7.29
N GLN A 12 -25.60 -5.91 -6.66
CA GLN A 12 -24.54 -4.96 -6.36
C GLN A 12 -23.30 -5.10 -7.26
N SER A 13 -23.38 -5.95 -8.29
CA SER A 13 -22.24 -6.11 -9.21
C SER A 13 -22.06 -4.86 -10.04
N THR A 14 -20.86 -4.32 -10.02
CA THR A 14 -20.48 -3.15 -10.80
C THR A 14 -19.62 -3.55 -11.99
N PHE A 15 -19.61 -2.72 -13.02
CA PHE A 15 -18.69 -2.87 -14.15
C PHE A 15 -18.11 -1.53 -14.57
N SER A 16 -16.99 -1.60 -15.25
CA SER A 16 -16.39 -0.47 -15.94
C SER A 16 -15.82 -0.94 -17.27
N THR A 17 -15.91 -0.13 -18.31
CA THR A 17 -15.35 -0.45 -19.62
C THR A 17 -14.68 0.76 -20.23
N TYR A 18 -13.51 0.54 -20.79
CA TYR A 18 -12.71 1.55 -21.47
C TYR A 18 -13.38 2.17 -22.70
N THR A 19 -14.36 1.50 -23.31
CA THR A 19 -15.03 1.97 -24.51
C THR A 19 -16.43 2.54 -24.20
N SER A 20 -16.80 3.60 -24.90
CA SER A 20 -18.15 4.19 -24.89
C SER A 20 -18.83 4.10 -26.27
N SER A 21 -18.47 3.09 -27.08
CA SER A 21 -19.05 2.90 -28.43
C SER A 21 -20.54 2.59 -28.37
N GLY A 22 -21.27 2.95 -29.45
CA GLY A 22 -22.71 2.68 -29.53
C GLY A 22 -23.03 1.19 -29.39
N LEU A 23 -22.28 0.32 -30.04
CA LEU A 23 -22.44 -1.13 -29.97
C LEU A 23 -22.35 -1.66 -28.54
N VAL A 24 -21.35 -1.21 -27.77
CA VAL A 24 -21.19 -1.67 -26.38
C VAL A 24 -22.32 -1.15 -25.49
N LYS A 25 -22.76 0.09 -25.69
CA LYS A 25 -23.92 0.64 -24.95
C LYS A 25 -25.19 -0.15 -25.18
N ASN A 26 -25.49 -0.46 -26.45
CA ASN A 26 -26.68 -1.23 -26.80
C ASN A 26 -26.61 -2.63 -26.18
N ASN A 27 -25.49 -3.32 -26.37
CA ASN A 27 -25.29 -4.66 -25.81
C ASN A 27 -25.37 -4.71 -24.28
N LEU A 28 -24.85 -3.70 -23.58
CA LEU A 28 -24.98 -3.59 -22.13
C LEU A 28 -26.44 -3.45 -21.72
N LYS A 29 -27.16 -2.53 -22.36
CA LYS A 29 -28.58 -2.29 -22.05
C LYS A 29 -29.46 -3.50 -22.33
N GLU A 30 -29.27 -4.14 -23.47
CA GLU A 30 -29.99 -5.35 -23.87
C GLU A 30 -29.68 -6.55 -22.95
N SER A 31 -28.49 -6.55 -22.35
CA SER A 31 -28.04 -7.60 -21.42
C SER A 31 -28.41 -7.32 -19.97
N GLY A 32 -29.14 -6.25 -19.65
CA GLY A 32 -29.59 -5.94 -18.29
C GLY A 32 -28.52 -5.23 -17.43
N PHE A 33 -27.76 -4.31 -18.03
CA PHE A 33 -26.87 -3.43 -17.31
C PHE A 33 -27.34 -1.99 -17.42
N ASP A 34 -27.39 -1.29 -16.28
CA ASP A 34 -27.50 0.16 -16.26
C ASP A 34 -26.12 0.79 -16.27
N TYR A 35 -25.95 1.86 -17.05
CA TYR A 35 -24.67 2.51 -17.16
C TYR A 35 -24.78 4.04 -17.19
N ILE A 36 -23.72 4.66 -16.73
CA ILE A 36 -23.46 6.08 -16.90
C ILE A 36 -22.19 6.30 -17.73
N LYS A 37 -22.13 7.45 -18.38
CA LYS A 37 -20.97 7.88 -19.14
C LYS A 37 -20.12 8.74 -18.23
N THR A 38 -18.91 8.28 -17.91
CA THR A 38 -17.97 8.98 -17.04
C THR A 38 -16.79 9.52 -17.83
N LYS A 39 -15.99 10.38 -17.22
CA LYS A 39 -14.74 10.88 -17.79
C LYS A 39 -13.82 9.66 -18.04
N GLY A 40 -13.25 9.57 -19.23
CA GLY A 40 -12.30 8.52 -19.58
C GLY A 40 -10.93 8.76 -18.97
N PHE A 41 -10.13 7.70 -18.94
CA PHE A 41 -8.74 7.76 -18.47
C PHE A 41 -7.79 8.14 -19.62
N SER A 42 -6.76 8.93 -19.32
CA SER A 42 -5.74 9.40 -20.28
C SER A 42 -6.37 10.11 -21.49
N LYS A 43 -6.06 9.72 -22.71
CA LYS A 43 -6.54 10.35 -23.97
C LYS A 43 -8.01 10.07 -24.29
N LYS A 44 -8.69 9.23 -23.52
CA LYS A 44 -10.11 8.92 -23.74
C LYS A 44 -11.02 9.97 -23.15
N ARG A 45 -11.95 10.50 -23.98
CA ARG A 45 -12.95 11.47 -23.50
C ARG A 45 -13.92 10.84 -22.51
N HIS A 46 -14.30 9.58 -22.74
CA HIS A 46 -15.36 8.92 -21.98
C HIS A 46 -15.12 7.42 -21.85
N MET A 47 -15.59 6.88 -20.74
CA MET A 47 -15.75 5.46 -20.45
C MET A 47 -17.17 5.21 -19.95
N LEU A 48 -17.55 3.95 -19.79
CA LEU A 48 -18.82 3.56 -19.19
C LEU A 48 -18.55 2.86 -17.88
N SER A 49 -19.36 3.19 -16.88
CA SER A 49 -19.42 2.47 -15.61
C SER A 49 -20.89 2.30 -15.22
N GLY A 50 -21.20 1.28 -14.42
CA GLY A 50 -22.56 1.05 -14.01
C GLY A 50 -22.72 -0.25 -13.24
N ASN A 51 -23.96 -0.69 -13.13
CA ASN A 51 -24.36 -1.84 -12.32
C ASN A 51 -25.09 -2.88 -13.16
N ALA A 52 -25.00 -4.13 -12.75
CA ALA A 52 -25.89 -5.15 -13.26
C ALA A 52 -27.30 -4.97 -12.64
N VAL A 53 -28.33 -4.99 -13.48
CA VAL A 53 -29.72 -5.10 -13.04
C VAL A 53 -30.04 -6.60 -12.88
N SER A 54 -29.44 -7.21 -11.87
CA SER A 54 -29.59 -8.65 -11.62
C SER A 54 -30.74 -8.93 -10.68
N LYS A 55 -31.44 -10.05 -10.94
CA LYS A 55 -32.44 -10.61 -10.02
C LYS A 55 -31.81 -11.50 -8.93
N ILE A 56 -30.53 -11.80 -9.04
CA ILE A 56 -29.83 -12.61 -8.07
C ILE A 56 -29.55 -11.73 -6.85
N LYS A 57 -30.31 -11.94 -5.80
CA LYS A 57 -30.00 -11.32 -4.50
C LYS A 57 -28.70 -11.92 -3.98
N ARG A 58 -27.81 -11.07 -3.53
CA ARG A 58 -26.68 -11.51 -2.72
C ARG A 58 -27.27 -12.15 -1.48
N ASN A 59 -27.03 -13.45 -1.24
CA ASN A 59 -27.25 -13.98 0.09
C ASN A 59 -26.46 -13.09 1.04
N SER A 60 -27.15 -12.42 1.95
CA SER A 60 -26.48 -11.73 3.05
C SER A 60 -25.72 -12.83 3.80
N LEU A 61 -24.43 -12.87 3.58
CA LEU A 61 -23.58 -13.75 4.34
C LEU A 61 -23.62 -13.22 5.76
N ASN A 62 -24.44 -13.82 6.61
CA ASN A 62 -24.28 -13.75 8.06
C ASN A 62 -22.99 -14.51 8.44
N LYS A 63 -21.97 -14.36 7.61
CA LYS A 63 -20.69 -15.01 7.79
C LYS A 63 -19.81 -14.09 8.58
N LYS A 64 -19.24 -14.64 9.61
CA LYS A 64 -18.18 -14.04 10.37
C LYS A 64 -16.85 -14.49 9.80
N VAL A 65 -15.95 -13.57 9.52
CA VAL A 65 -14.64 -13.85 8.92
C VAL A 65 -13.56 -13.61 9.97
N ALA A 66 -12.62 -14.52 10.11
CA ALA A 66 -11.42 -14.28 10.90
C ALA A 66 -10.33 -13.62 10.02
N VAL A 67 -9.76 -12.53 10.52
CA VAL A 67 -8.56 -11.89 9.94
C VAL A 67 -7.44 -11.96 10.97
N ILE A 68 -6.29 -12.49 10.58
CA ILE A 68 -5.14 -12.70 11.47
C ILE A 68 -4.03 -11.73 11.07
N GLY A 69 -3.68 -10.82 11.99
CA GLY A 69 -2.70 -9.76 11.82
C GLY A 69 -3.32 -8.38 11.60
N THR A 70 -2.87 -7.41 12.39
CA THR A 70 -3.36 -6.01 12.39
C THR A 70 -2.40 -5.03 11.70
N GLY A 71 -1.57 -5.50 10.80
CA GLY A 71 -0.84 -4.64 9.87
C GLY A 71 -1.80 -3.93 8.91
N ILE A 72 -1.28 -3.04 8.05
CA ILE A 72 -2.09 -2.30 7.06
C ILE A 72 -3.00 -3.23 6.25
N THR A 73 -2.49 -4.40 5.84
CA THR A 73 -3.26 -5.36 5.04
C THR A 73 -4.47 -5.88 5.81
N GLY A 74 -4.29 -6.35 7.05
CA GLY A 74 -5.37 -6.90 7.85
C GLY A 74 -6.41 -5.85 8.25
N CYS A 75 -5.96 -4.65 8.64
CA CYS A 75 -6.87 -3.55 8.95
C CYS A 75 -7.67 -3.08 7.73
N THR A 76 -7.02 -2.96 6.56
CA THR A 76 -7.71 -2.60 5.30
C THR A 76 -8.72 -3.66 4.88
N LEU A 77 -8.35 -4.94 4.96
CA LEU A 77 -9.26 -6.04 4.65
C LEU A 77 -10.46 -6.05 5.59
N SER A 78 -10.23 -5.92 6.89
CA SER A 78 -11.29 -5.87 7.91
C SER A 78 -12.26 -4.71 7.65
N TYR A 79 -11.73 -3.52 7.33
CA TYR A 79 -12.53 -2.36 6.92
C TYR A 79 -13.41 -2.68 5.70
N MET A 80 -12.82 -3.26 4.64
CA MET A 80 -13.54 -3.56 3.41
C MET A 80 -14.63 -4.63 3.60
N LEU A 81 -14.39 -5.62 4.47
CA LEU A 81 -15.39 -6.62 4.85
C LEU A 81 -16.52 -5.99 5.67
N ALA A 82 -16.18 -5.17 6.67
CA ALA A 82 -17.16 -4.45 7.49
C ALA A 82 -18.04 -3.51 6.67
N LYS A 83 -17.47 -2.78 5.70
CA LYS A 83 -18.23 -1.95 4.73
C LYS A 83 -19.22 -2.76 3.87
N LYS A 84 -18.94 -4.04 3.65
CA LYS A 84 -19.87 -4.97 2.98
C LYS A 84 -20.89 -5.61 3.92
N GLY A 85 -20.91 -5.22 5.19
CA GLY A 85 -21.82 -5.74 6.20
C GLY A 85 -21.36 -7.05 6.86
N ILE A 86 -20.16 -7.55 6.55
CA ILE A 86 -19.59 -8.78 7.11
C ILE A 86 -18.99 -8.49 8.48
N GLU A 87 -19.27 -9.34 9.47
CA GLU A 87 -18.63 -9.28 10.78
C GLU A 87 -17.22 -9.86 10.71
N VAL A 88 -16.28 -9.22 11.38
CA VAL A 88 -14.88 -9.60 11.40
C VAL A 88 -14.40 -9.80 12.82
N ASP A 89 -13.76 -10.92 13.08
CA ASP A 89 -12.90 -11.13 14.24
C ASP A 89 -11.45 -10.93 13.80
N LEU A 90 -10.82 -9.87 14.30
CA LEU A 90 -9.47 -9.45 13.96
C LEU A 90 -8.51 -9.80 15.09
N PHE A 91 -7.54 -10.68 14.83
CA PHE A 91 -6.60 -11.21 15.80
C PHE A 91 -5.21 -10.59 15.64
N GLU A 92 -4.60 -10.19 16.74
CA GLU A 92 -3.25 -9.64 16.82
C GLU A 92 -2.48 -10.30 17.96
N GLN A 93 -1.28 -10.82 17.64
CA GLN A 93 -0.43 -11.49 18.64
C GLN A 93 0.13 -10.53 19.70
N SER A 94 0.35 -9.28 19.32
CA SER A 94 0.90 -8.25 20.22
C SER A 94 -0.21 -7.53 21.00
N GLU A 95 0.18 -6.85 22.06
CA GLU A 95 -0.69 -5.98 22.86
C GLU A 95 -1.24 -4.80 22.06
N SER A 96 -0.47 -4.34 21.07
CA SER A 96 -0.79 -3.20 20.21
C SER A 96 -0.93 -3.61 18.76
N ILE A 97 -1.83 -2.95 18.02
CA ILE A 97 -1.96 -3.10 16.56
C ILE A 97 -0.72 -2.55 15.85
N CYS A 98 -0.53 -2.91 14.58
CA CYS A 98 0.58 -2.43 13.74
C CYS A 98 1.97 -2.74 14.29
N SER A 99 2.16 -3.85 15.00
CA SER A 99 3.41 -4.20 15.67
C SER A 99 4.52 -4.74 14.77
N GLY A 100 4.18 -5.25 13.56
CA GLY A 100 5.11 -5.84 12.61
C GLY A 100 5.74 -4.85 11.62
N ALA A 101 5.84 -5.22 10.35
CA ALA A 101 6.40 -4.36 9.28
C ALA A 101 5.67 -3.02 9.10
N SER A 102 4.43 -2.91 9.54
CA SER A 102 3.63 -1.68 9.52
C SER A 102 3.88 -0.77 10.73
N SER A 103 4.80 -1.12 11.61
CA SER A 103 5.02 -0.37 12.87
C SER A 103 5.80 0.94 12.72
N HIS A 104 6.33 1.23 11.54
CA HIS A 104 7.06 2.47 11.30
C HIS A 104 6.16 3.70 11.49
N GLU A 105 6.75 4.82 11.88
CA GLU A 105 6.03 6.08 12.12
C GLU A 105 5.41 6.64 10.84
N LEU A 106 6.07 6.35 9.70
CA LEU A 106 5.66 6.82 8.38
C LEU A 106 6.00 5.77 7.32
N LEU A 107 5.11 5.62 6.33
CA LEU A 107 5.37 4.81 5.13
C LEU A 107 5.09 5.62 3.88
N VAL A 108 6.08 5.72 3.00
CA VAL A 108 5.99 6.46 1.74
C VAL A 108 5.21 5.64 0.71
N THR A 109 4.26 6.30 0.04
CA THR A 109 3.40 5.69 -0.98
C THR A 109 3.65 6.35 -2.33
N TYR A 110 4.25 5.63 -3.27
CA TYR A 110 4.43 6.05 -4.66
C TYR A 110 4.53 4.83 -5.59
N PRO A 111 4.26 4.96 -6.92
CA PRO A 111 4.25 3.81 -7.80
C PRO A 111 5.67 3.42 -8.26
N ARG A 112 5.93 2.12 -8.35
CA ARG A 112 7.13 1.59 -9.03
C ARG A 112 6.82 1.40 -10.52
N LEU A 113 6.96 2.46 -11.30
CA LEU A 113 6.67 2.43 -12.73
C LEU A 113 7.77 1.73 -13.53
N SER A 114 7.36 1.08 -14.63
CA SER A 114 8.23 0.51 -15.66
C SER A 114 7.96 1.21 -16.99
N ALA A 115 9.02 1.49 -17.76
CA ALA A 115 8.91 2.00 -19.12
C ALA A 115 8.39 0.94 -20.09
N HIS A 116 8.46 -0.34 -19.72
CA HIS A 116 7.96 -1.48 -20.51
C HIS A 116 6.63 -1.96 -19.92
N ASP A 117 5.73 -2.40 -20.81
CA ASP A 117 4.51 -3.05 -20.38
C ASP A 117 4.85 -4.43 -19.81
N SER A 118 4.53 -4.62 -18.52
CA SER A 118 4.76 -5.85 -17.79
C SER A 118 3.65 -6.08 -16.77
N PRO A 119 3.37 -7.33 -16.39
CA PRO A 119 2.39 -7.61 -15.33
C PRO A 119 2.71 -6.87 -14.02
N PHE A 120 3.99 -6.85 -13.64
CA PHE A 120 4.47 -6.11 -12.47
C PHE A 120 4.20 -4.61 -12.57
N GLY A 121 4.52 -3.98 -13.70
CA GLY A 121 4.30 -2.55 -13.91
C GLY A 121 2.81 -2.18 -13.92
N ARG A 122 1.97 -3.02 -14.56
CA ARG A 122 0.50 -2.82 -14.55
C ARG A 122 -0.07 -2.95 -13.15
N PHE A 123 0.33 -3.99 -12.42
CA PHE A 123 -0.13 -4.21 -11.05
C PHE A 123 0.24 -3.03 -10.15
N ASN A 124 1.50 -2.59 -10.15
CA ASN A 124 1.96 -1.46 -9.33
C ASN A 124 1.22 -0.16 -9.65
N LEU A 125 1.00 0.13 -10.93
CA LEU A 125 0.27 1.33 -11.33
C LEU A 125 -1.18 1.28 -10.88
N GLN A 126 -1.88 0.16 -11.10
CA GLN A 126 -3.28 0.01 -10.69
C GLN A 126 -3.44 0.03 -9.17
N SER A 127 -2.54 -0.63 -8.46
CA SER A 127 -2.52 -0.61 -6.99
C SER A 127 -2.29 0.79 -6.44
N TYR A 128 -1.38 1.56 -7.05
CA TYR A 128 -1.15 2.95 -6.67
C TYR A 128 -2.39 3.82 -6.89
N ILE A 129 -2.99 3.76 -8.08
CA ILE A 129 -4.20 4.54 -8.38
C ILE A 129 -5.35 4.15 -7.43
N TYR A 130 -5.52 2.84 -7.17
CA TYR A 130 -6.53 2.38 -6.23
C TYR A 130 -6.26 2.88 -4.81
N ALA A 131 -5.03 2.73 -4.33
CA ALA A 131 -4.65 3.09 -2.96
C ALA A 131 -4.79 4.60 -2.70
N THR A 132 -4.32 5.45 -3.62
CA THR A 132 -4.44 6.91 -3.46
C THR A 132 -5.90 7.35 -3.49
N ASN A 133 -6.72 6.81 -4.40
CA ASN A 133 -8.16 7.08 -4.39
C ASN A 133 -8.85 6.55 -3.12
N PHE A 134 -8.46 5.39 -2.64
CA PHE A 134 -8.99 4.83 -1.40
C PHE A 134 -8.68 5.73 -0.21
N TYR A 135 -7.42 6.15 -0.06
CA TYR A 135 -7.00 7.04 1.03
C TYR A 135 -7.63 8.44 0.93
N ASP A 136 -7.77 9.01 -0.27
CA ASP A 136 -8.42 10.30 -0.49
C ASP A 136 -9.91 10.30 -0.08
N ASN A 137 -10.55 9.12 -0.09
CA ASN A 137 -11.95 8.95 0.31
C ASN A 137 -12.12 8.45 1.77
N LEU A 138 -11.05 8.28 2.51
CA LEU A 138 -11.12 7.99 3.94
C LEU A 138 -11.21 9.30 4.75
N GLU A 139 -12.11 9.31 5.72
CA GLU A 139 -12.20 10.40 6.70
C GLU A 139 -11.09 10.22 7.75
N THR A 140 -9.83 10.42 7.37
CA THR A 140 -8.68 10.25 8.26
C THR A 140 -7.59 11.29 8.00
N ALA A 141 -6.95 11.75 9.05
CA ALA A 141 -5.76 12.59 8.97
C ALA A 141 -4.46 11.78 8.76
N ALA A 142 -4.54 10.46 8.73
CA ALA A 142 -3.38 9.58 8.61
C ALA A 142 -2.78 9.54 7.19
N TRP A 143 -3.54 9.88 6.16
CA TRP A 143 -3.05 10.06 4.80
C TRP A 143 -2.60 11.50 4.54
N LYS A 144 -1.38 11.67 4.07
CA LYS A 144 -0.78 12.95 3.72
C LYS A 144 -0.43 12.96 2.24
N LYS A 145 -1.29 13.52 1.42
CA LYS A 145 -1.10 13.68 -0.03
C LYS A 145 -0.19 14.88 -0.30
N THR A 146 1.10 14.69 -0.08
CA THR A 146 2.11 15.75 -0.22
C THR A 146 2.80 15.77 -1.57
N GLY A 147 2.64 14.71 -2.35
CA GLY A 147 3.55 14.34 -3.41
C GLY A 147 4.77 13.57 -2.88
N VAL A 148 5.54 13.00 -3.80
CA VAL A 148 6.84 12.33 -3.55
C VAL A 148 7.78 12.69 -4.69
N ILE A 149 9.00 13.12 -4.38
CA ILE A 149 10.06 13.32 -5.38
C ILE A 149 10.95 12.09 -5.42
N LEU A 150 11.17 11.53 -6.60
CA LEU A 150 12.14 10.47 -6.86
C LEU A 150 13.29 11.03 -7.68
N LEU A 151 14.45 11.22 -7.04
CA LEU A 151 15.64 11.79 -7.66
C LEU A 151 16.35 10.80 -8.58
N ASN A 152 16.96 11.28 -9.65
CA ASN A 152 17.80 10.50 -10.57
C ASN A 152 19.28 10.57 -10.18
N HIS A 153 19.60 10.08 -9.01
CA HIS A 153 20.88 10.24 -8.32
C HIS A 153 22.05 9.40 -8.89
N ASP A 154 21.77 8.50 -9.83
CA ASP A 154 22.76 7.67 -10.52
C ASP A 154 22.36 7.40 -11.98
N GLU A 155 23.30 6.85 -12.77
CA GLU A 155 23.05 6.54 -14.20
C GLU A 155 21.88 5.57 -14.42
N SER A 156 21.68 4.61 -13.52
CA SER A 156 20.61 3.61 -13.63
C SER A 156 19.23 4.27 -13.44
N THR A 157 19.09 5.09 -12.43
CA THR A 157 17.85 5.85 -12.17
C THR A 157 17.60 6.88 -13.26
N GLN A 158 18.63 7.54 -13.76
CA GLN A 158 18.53 8.49 -14.88
C GLN A 158 18.03 7.79 -16.14
N LYS A 159 18.65 6.68 -16.55
CA LYS A 159 18.21 5.88 -17.72
C LYS A 159 16.76 5.42 -17.59
N ARG A 160 16.38 4.94 -16.39
CA ARG A 160 15.02 4.50 -16.13
C ARG A 160 14.02 5.64 -16.24
N GLN A 161 14.30 6.80 -15.66
CA GLN A 161 13.43 7.98 -15.73
C GLN A 161 13.34 8.53 -17.17
N SER A 162 14.44 8.61 -17.91
CA SER A 162 14.45 8.99 -19.33
C SER A 162 13.58 8.04 -20.17
N SER A 163 13.72 6.73 -19.98
CA SER A 163 12.88 5.74 -20.66
C SER A 163 11.39 5.87 -20.31
N LEU A 164 11.05 6.25 -19.08
CA LEU A 164 9.67 6.53 -18.68
C LEU A 164 9.14 7.74 -19.44
N LEU A 165 9.90 8.83 -19.48
CA LEU A 165 9.51 10.08 -20.16
C LEU A 165 9.34 9.90 -21.67
N GLU A 166 10.17 9.08 -22.31
CA GLU A 166 10.10 8.80 -23.73
C GLU A 166 8.92 7.90 -24.12
N LYS A 167 8.66 6.84 -23.32
CA LYS A 167 7.74 5.77 -23.71
C LYS A 167 6.34 5.92 -23.12
N ARG A 168 6.19 6.66 -22.04
CA ARG A 168 4.91 6.87 -21.36
C ARG A 168 4.49 8.32 -21.43
N SER A 169 3.34 8.55 -22.00
CA SER A 169 2.70 9.87 -22.05
C SER A 169 1.81 10.14 -20.82
N ASP A 170 2.07 9.46 -19.69
CA ASP A 170 1.25 9.53 -18.47
C ASP A 170 1.57 10.78 -17.64
N GLY A 171 1.61 11.97 -18.28
CA GLY A 171 1.88 13.24 -17.61
C GLY A 171 0.89 13.60 -16.48
N GLU A 172 -0.16 12.79 -16.31
CA GLU A 172 -1.07 12.90 -15.18
C GLU A 172 -0.52 12.24 -13.91
N ILE A 173 0.40 11.24 -14.02
CA ILE A 173 0.90 10.45 -12.88
C ILE A 173 2.17 11.05 -12.29
N TYR A 174 3.06 11.55 -13.15
CA TYR A 174 4.31 12.16 -12.72
C TYR A 174 4.67 13.37 -13.58
N GLN A 175 5.47 14.26 -13.00
CA GLN A 175 6.04 15.42 -13.65
C GLN A 175 7.56 15.37 -13.51
N TYR A 176 8.27 15.64 -14.62
CA TYR A 176 9.71 15.85 -14.55
C TYR A 176 10.00 17.21 -13.88
N LEU A 177 11.02 17.23 -13.04
CA LEU A 177 11.55 18.42 -12.38
C LEU A 177 13.07 18.48 -12.62
N ASN A 178 13.56 19.65 -12.99
CA ASN A 178 14.99 19.94 -12.85
C ASN A 178 15.35 20.17 -11.37
N SER A 179 16.64 20.28 -11.04
CA SER A 179 17.12 20.41 -9.65
C SER A 179 16.57 21.65 -8.95
N ASP A 180 16.43 22.77 -9.66
CA ASP A 180 15.92 24.03 -9.09
C ASP A 180 14.43 23.92 -8.75
N GLU A 181 13.65 23.31 -9.66
CA GLU A 181 12.22 23.04 -9.43
C GLU A 181 12.02 22.03 -8.29
N ALA A 182 12.84 20.98 -8.25
CA ALA A 182 12.83 19.99 -7.18
C ALA A 182 13.17 20.63 -5.83
N SER A 183 14.17 21.50 -5.79
CA SER A 183 14.56 22.25 -4.59
C SER A 183 13.44 23.15 -4.09
N LYS A 184 12.82 23.90 -5.00
CA LYS A 184 11.70 24.80 -4.65
C LYS A 184 10.51 24.04 -4.09
N ILE A 185 10.18 22.87 -4.65
CA ILE A 185 9.04 22.06 -4.23
C ILE A 185 9.34 21.33 -2.91
N SER A 186 10.56 20.82 -2.74
CA SER A 186 10.94 20.05 -1.54
C SER A 186 11.19 20.91 -0.30
N GLY A 187 11.49 22.18 -0.47
CA GLY A 187 11.87 23.11 0.60
C GLY A 187 13.35 23.06 1.01
N ILE A 188 14.18 22.26 0.32
CA ILE A 188 15.63 22.18 0.55
C ILE A 188 16.38 22.17 -0.78
N GLU A 189 17.67 22.55 -0.77
CA GLU A 189 18.52 22.50 -1.96
C GLU A 189 18.78 21.06 -2.40
N LEU A 190 18.48 20.73 -3.66
CA LEU A 190 18.68 19.43 -4.27
C LEU A 190 19.59 19.52 -5.49
N LYS A 191 20.55 18.59 -5.60
CA LYS A 191 21.54 18.57 -6.69
C LYS A 191 21.07 17.81 -7.94
N PHE A 192 20.01 17.03 -7.83
CA PHE A 192 19.56 16.13 -8.89
C PHE A 192 18.18 16.50 -9.42
N ASN A 193 17.99 16.26 -10.70
CA ASN A 193 16.67 16.26 -11.31
C ASN A 193 15.86 15.06 -10.78
N GLY A 194 14.56 15.03 -11.04
CA GLY A 194 13.73 13.93 -10.59
C GLY A 194 12.33 13.89 -11.19
N LEU A 195 11.54 12.96 -10.69
CA LEU A 195 10.12 12.85 -10.98
C LEU A 195 9.30 13.16 -9.74
N LEU A 196 8.36 14.08 -9.86
CA LEU A 196 7.34 14.36 -8.85
C LEU A 196 6.10 13.52 -9.14
N TYR A 197 5.70 12.68 -8.21
CA TYR A 197 4.42 11.98 -8.18
C TYR A 197 3.43 12.79 -7.36
N LYS A 198 2.57 13.58 -8.02
CA LYS A 198 1.70 14.58 -7.33
C LYS A 198 0.64 13.98 -6.41
N ASP A 199 0.08 12.83 -6.82
CA ASP A 199 -0.95 12.12 -6.04
C ASP A 199 -0.36 11.13 -5.05
N ALA A 200 0.96 11.09 -4.93
CA ALA A 200 1.70 10.32 -3.93
C ALA A 200 1.75 11.04 -2.59
N GLY A 201 2.34 10.39 -1.61
CA GLY A 201 2.49 10.96 -0.28
C GLY A 201 2.99 9.94 0.72
N TYR A 202 2.51 10.06 1.94
CA TYR A 202 2.84 9.11 3.00
C TYR A 202 1.64 8.86 3.92
N ILE A 203 1.67 7.73 4.57
CA ILE A 203 0.70 7.35 5.60
C ILE A 203 1.37 7.30 6.97
N LEU A 204 0.60 7.60 8.00
CA LEU A 204 0.90 7.34 9.39
C LEU A 204 0.21 6.00 9.74
N PRO A 205 0.91 4.87 9.69
CA PRO A 205 0.24 3.57 9.62
C PRO A 205 -0.53 3.20 10.89
N ASN A 206 -0.08 3.61 12.07
CA ASN A 206 -0.80 3.34 13.30
C ASN A 206 -2.15 4.06 13.33
N ASP A 207 -2.17 5.35 12.98
CA ASP A 207 -3.39 6.17 12.93
C ASP A 207 -4.33 5.68 11.84
N LEU A 208 -3.78 5.29 10.68
CA LEU A 208 -4.56 4.70 9.60
C LEU A 208 -5.23 3.40 10.06
N CYS A 209 -4.48 2.48 10.63
CA CYS A 209 -5.03 1.20 11.09
C CYS A 209 -6.10 1.39 12.16
N ARG A 210 -5.90 2.31 13.11
CA ARG A 210 -6.92 2.64 14.11
C ARG A 210 -8.20 3.14 13.47
N SER A 211 -8.11 4.06 12.52
CA SER A 211 -9.29 4.60 11.83
C SER A 211 -10.01 3.55 10.98
N LEU A 212 -9.27 2.60 10.39
CA LEU A 212 -9.87 1.53 9.58
C LEU A 212 -10.64 0.50 10.40
N ILE A 213 -10.20 0.20 11.62
CA ILE A 213 -10.85 -0.81 12.47
C ILE A 213 -11.90 -0.23 13.43
N ASP A 214 -12.11 1.07 13.41
CA ASP A 214 -13.17 1.75 14.19
C ASP A 214 -14.54 1.47 13.55
N SER A 215 -15.07 0.29 13.83
CA SER A 215 -16.34 -0.20 13.30
C SER A 215 -16.97 -1.19 14.26
N PRO A 216 -18.30 -1.09 14.53
CA PRO A 216 -19.02 -2.05 15.38
C PRO A 216 -19.07 -3.47 14.80
N LYS A 217 -18.65 -3.65 13.53
CA LYS A 217 -18.57 -4.96 12.87
C LYS A 217 -17.19 -5.60 12.98
N ILE A 218 -16.25 -4.96 13.63
CA ILE A 218 -14.89 -5.49 13.81
C ILE A 218 -14.64 -5.70 15.30
N ASN A 219 -14.45 -6.95 15.69
CA ASN A 219 -14.05 -7.34 17.04
C ASN A 219 -12.54 -7.53 17.06
N LEU A 220 -11.81 -6.69 17.76
CA LEU A 220 -10.37 -6.77 17.90
C LEU A 220 -9.98 -7.63 19.11
N PHE A 221 -9.10 -8.60 18.86
CA PHE A 221 -8.45 -9.44 19.89
C PHE A 221 -6.95 -9.16 19.85
N THR A 222 -6.43 -8.46 20.85
CA THR A 222 -4.98 -8.25 21.04
C THR A 222 -4.40 -9.29 21.99
N SER A 223 -3.09 -9.43 22.05
CA SER A 223 -2.39 -10.48 22.79
C SER A 223 -2.92 -11.88 22.43
N ALA A 224 -3.34 -12.06 21.19
CA ALA A 224 -4.03 -13.25 20.68
C ALA A 224 -3.16 -13.93 19.60
N GLU A 225 -2.13 -14.64 20.03
CA GLU A 225 -1.24 -15.38 19.14
C GLU A 225 -1.96 -16.62 18.57
N VAL A 226 -2.21 -16.61 17.27
CA VAL A 226 -2.87 -17.72 16.56
C VAL A 226 -1.88 -18.86 16.31
N LYS A 227 -2.28 -20.08 16.66
CA LYS A 227 -1.50 -21.32 16.49
C LYS A 227 -2.36 -22.45 15.93
N ASN A 228 -1.72 -23.52 15.47
CA ASN A 228 -2.37 -24.79 15.11
C ASN A 228 -3.49 -24.63 14.05
N ILE A 229 -3.23 -23.88 12.99
CA ILE A 229 -4.20 -23.69 11.91
C ILE A 229 -4.37 -25.02 11.15
N SER A 230 -5.62 -25.45 11.01
CA SER A 230 -5.98 -26.62 10.21
C SER A 230 -7.32 -26.42 9.52
N THR A 231 -7.49 -26.97 8.32
CA THR A 231 -8.74 -26.89 7.57
C THR A 231 -9.28 -28.29 7.32
N MET A 232 -10.54 -28.51 7.70
CA MET A 232 -11.27 -29.77 7.47
C MET A 232 -12.68 -29.44 6.99
N GLN A 233 -13.13 -30.05 5.89
CA GLN A 233 -14.49 -29.92 5.35
C GLN A 233 -14.99 -28.45 5.26
N ASP A 234 -14.19 -27.59 4.65
CA ASP A 234 -14.47 -26.16 4.47
C ASP A 234 -14.54 -25.31 5.76
N VAL A 235 -14.13 -25.87 6.90
CA VAL A 235 -13.99 -25.15 8.17
C VAL A 235 -12.52 -25.09 8.55
N THR A 236 -12.05 -23.89 8.82
CA THR A 236 -10.69 -23.66 9.32
C THR A 236 -10.74 -23.42 10.82
N SER A 237 -10.01 -24.22 11.57
CA SER A 237 -9.84 -24.07 13.01
C SER A 237 -8.42 -23.61 13.36
N PHE A 238 -8.31 -22.86 14.43
CA PHE A 238 -7.04 -22.45 15.04
C PHE A 238 -7.18 -22.23 16.53
N SER A 239 -6.08 -22.21 17.25
CA SER A 239 -6.08 -21.94 18.69
C SER A 239 -5.47 -20.57 19.01
N VAL A 240 -6.05 -19.91 20.01
CA VAL A 240 -5.46 -18.78 20.72
C VAL A 240 -5.46 -19.18 22.20
N ASP A 241 -4.29 -19.28 22.78
CA ASP A 241 -4.09 -19.92 24.08
C ASP A 241 -4.69 -21.33 24.11
N GLU A 242 -5.62 -21.62 25.01
CA GLU A 242 -6.32 -22.91 25.13
C GLU A 242 -7.66 -22.94 24.39
N LYS A 243 -8.11 -21.79 23.83
CA LYS A 243 -9.41 -21.67 23.14
C LYS A 243 -9.29 -21.98 21.67
N ILE A 244 -10.20 -22.81 21.15
CA ILE A 244 -10.31 -23.13 19.73
C ILE A 244 -11.35 -22.20 19.09
N TYR A 245 -11.01 -21.66 17.93
CA TYR A 245 -11.86 -20.85 17.09
C TYR A 245 -12.07 -21.53 15.74
N GLU A 246 -13.27 -21.45 15.20
CA GLU A 246 -13.67 -22.08 13.94
C GLU A 246 -14.37 -21.07 13.04
N TYR A 247 -13.95 -21.02 11.76
CA TYR A 247 -14.51 -20.14 10.73
C TYR A 247 -14.54 -20.85 9.38
N GLU A 248 -15.53 -20.53 8.55
CA GLU A 248 -15.52 -20.95 7.15
C GLU A 248 -14.46 -20.15 6.34
N ASP A 249 -14.26 -18.88 6.66
CA ASP A 249 -13.30 -18.01 5.99
C ASP A 249 -12.28 -17.44 6.98
N VAL A 250 -11.00 -17.71 6.74
CA VAL A 250 -9.85 -17.19 7.50
C VAL A 250 -8.89 -16.51 6.55
N CYS A 251 -8.56 -15.26 6.84
CA CYS A 251 -7.62 -14.46 6.06
C CYS A 251 -6.32 -14.24 6.85
N LEU A 252 -5.19 -14.69 6.31
CA LEU A 252 -3.89 -14.51 6.93
C LEU A 252 -3.23 -13.24 6.41
N CYS A 253 -3.04 -12.27 7.30
CA CYS A 253 -2.37 -10.99 7.03
C CYS A 253 -1.14 -10.81 7.92
N THR A 254 -0.42 -11.92 8.17
CA THR A 254 0.63 -12.05 9.18
C THR A 254 2.03 -11.69 8.67
N GLY A 255 2.14 -11.18 7.43
CA GLY A 255 3.41 -10.73 6.87
C GLY A 255 4.51 -11.80 6.91
N SER A 256 5.63 -11.51 7.55
CA SER A 256 6.77 -12.44 7.67
C SER A 256 6.44 -13.73 8.43
N ASP A 257 5.45 -13.73 9.32
CA ASP A 257 5.09 -14.89 10.11
C ASP A 257 4.18 -15.87 9.37
N THR A 258 3.67 -15.53 8.18
CA THR A 258 2.84 -16.42 7.36
C THR A 258 3.53 -17.76 7.07
N SER A 259 4.83 -17.75 6.78
CA SER A 259 5.61 -18.97 6.50
C SER A 259 5.75 -19.88 7.73
N LYS A 260 5.75 -19.31 8.93
CA LYS A 260 5.78 -20.08 10.19
C LYS A 260 4.45 -20.77 10.44
N LEU A 261 3.34 -20.07 10.18
CA LEU A 261 1.98 -20.58 10.44
C LEU A 261 1.58 -21.69 9.46
N LEU A 262 1.87 -21.52 8.17
CA LEU A 262 1.42 -22.43 7.11
C LEU A 262 2.52 -23.31 6.50
N LYS A 263 3.78 -23.17 6.91
CA LYS A 263 4.93 -23.85 6.30
C LYS A 263 4.99 -23.67 4.78
N ILE A 264 4.64 -22.47 4.29
CA ILE A 264 4.65 -22.14 2.87
C ILE A 264 6.07 -21.79 2.45
N GLU A 265 6.55 -22.41 1.37
CA GLU A 265 7.81 -22.08 0.73
C GLU A 265 7.62 -20.96 -0.32
N GLY A 266 8.70 -20.26 -0.63
CA GLY A 266 8.69 -19.26 -1.73
C GLY A 266 8.81 -17.82 -1.28
N PHE A 267 8.83 -17.57 0.03
CA PHE A 267 9.12 -16.25 0.58
C PHE A 267 10.55 -16.14 1.08
N ASN A 268 11.14 -14.99 0.85
CA ASN A 268 12.36 -14.56 1.51
C ASN A 268 12.01 -13.52 2.57
N ILE A 269 12.59 -13.66 3.75
CA ILE A 269 12.50 -12.63 4.77
C ILE A 269 13.58 -11.59 4.48
N LYS A 270 13.20 -10.33 4.46
CA LYS A 270 14.10 -9.19 4.29
C LYS A 270 13.89 -8.20 5.41
N ARG A 271 14.97 -7.91 6.08
CA ARG A 271 15.01 -6.91 7.13
C ARG A 271 15.17 -5.51 6.52
N GLY A 272 14.59 -4.51 7.13
CA GLY A 272 14.82 -3.11 6.83
C GLY A 272 14.77 -2.28 8.09
N GLN A 273 15.82 -1.47 8.31
CA GLN A 273 15.91 -0.53 9.39
C GLN A 273 15.79 0.90 8.86
N VAL A 274 15.02 1.72 9.54
CA VAL A 274 15.01 3.17 9.39
C VAL A 274 15.76 3.82 10.53
N THR A 275 16.26 5.01 10.27
CA THR A 275 16.95 5.87 11.24
C THR A 275 16.10 7.10 11.46
N HIS A 276 15.85 7.44 12.70
CA HIS A 276 15.23 8.69 13.08
C HIS A 276 16.33 9.70 13.38
N ILE A 277 16.30 10.84 12.72
CA ILE A 277 17.24 11.92 12.91
C ILE A 277 16.55 13.15 13.48
N GLU A 278 17.28 13.90 14.29
CA GLU A 278 16.78 15.16 14.83
C GLU A 278 16.58 16.19 13.73
N THR A 279 15.55 16.99 13.85
CA THR A 279 15.30 18.09 12.93
C THR A 279 16.35 19.18 13.14
N GLN A 280 16.91 19.66 12.04
CA GLN A 280 17.87 20.77 11.98
C GLN A 280 17.33 21.85 11.04
N ASP A 281 17.79 23.08 11.19
CA ASP A 281 17.35 24.22 10.38
C ASP A 281 17.43 23.96 8.88
N SER A 282 18.45 23.23 8.45
CA SER A 282 18.73 22.89 7.05
C SER A 282 17.72 21.93 6.41
N ILE A 283 16.98 21.15 7.21
CA ILE A 283 15.98 20.17 6.76
C ILE A 283 14.58 20.43 7.30
N LEU A 284 14.42 21.46 8.13
CA LEU A 284 13.15 21.82 8.76
C LEU A 284 12.02 22.01 7.73
N ASN A 285 12.34 22.52 6.56
CA ASN A 285 11.37 22.88 5.52
C ASN A 285 10.99 21.72 4.59
N ILE A 286 11.49 20.50 4.83
CA ILE A 286 11.07 19.33 4.03
C ILE A 286 9.57 19.09 4.23
N ASN A 287 8.82 19.25 3.16
CA ASN A 287 7.34 19.19 3.17
C ASN A 287 6.76 17.96 2.47
N LEU A 288 7.59 17.16 1.80
CA LEU A 288 7.22 15.91 1.12
C LEU A 288 8.39 14.91 1.17
N PRO A 289 8.13 13.60 1.04
CA PRO A 289 9.19 12.61 0.97
C PRO A 289 10.09 12.78 -0.26
N ILE A 290 11.41 12.74 -0.05
CA ILE A 290 12.43 12.80 -1.10
C ILE A 290 13.13 11.45 -1.14
N CYS A 291 13.03 10.76 -2.27
CA CYS A 291 13.57 9.43 -2.49
C CYS A 291 14.77 9.45 -3.44
N ALA A 292 15.80 8.71 -3.09
CA ALA A 292 16.99 8.42 -3.90
C ALA A 292 17.38 6.95 -3.73
N LYS A 293 18.60 6.64 -3.33
CA LYS A 293 19.01 5.30 -2.89
C LYS A 293 18.34 4.88 -1.56
N GLY A 294 17.97 5.86 -0.76
CA GLY A 294 17.08 5.79 0.39
C GLY A 294 16.03 6.88 0.28
N TYR A 295 15.47 7.31 1.40
CA TYR A 295 14.56 8.45 1.46
C TYR A 295 14.75 9.26 2.74
N ILE A 296 14.30 10.51 2.72
CA ILE A 296 14.05 11.32 3.90
C ILE A 296 12.58 11.75 3.89
N SER A 297 11.93 11.69 5.05
CA SER A 297 10.54 12.12 5.23
C SER A 297 10.41 13.59 5.61
N PRO A 298 9.25 14.21 5.46
CA PRO A 298 8.87 15.35 6.28
C PRO A 298 8.99 15.04 7.77
N GLN A 299 8.95 16.08 8.59
CA GLN A 299 8.97 15.94 10.05
C GLN A 299 7.71 15.21 10.55
N VAL A 300 7.93 14.22 11.40
CA VAL A 300 6.90 13.49 12.15
C VAL A 300 7.38 13.38 13.59
N ASN A 301 6.61 13.89 14.55
CA ASN A 301 6.95 13.91 15.98
C ASN A 301 8.36 14.50 16.23
N ASP A 302 8.65 15.65 15.61
CA ASP A 302 9.92 16.38 15.73
C ASP A 302 11.16 15.64 15.18
N LEU A 303 10.97 14.57 14.42
CA LEU A 303 12.03 13.77 13.81
C LEU A 303 11.79 13.61 12.30
N HIS A 304 12.87 13.46 11.54
CA HIS A 304 12.82 12.96 10.17
C HIS A 304 13.19 11.48 10.14
N ILE A 305 12.52 10.74 9.26
CA ILE A 305 12.75 9.31 9.08
C ILE A 305 13.58 9.13 7.82
N VAL A 306 14.72 8.46 7.98
CA VAL A 306 15.67 8.19 6.90
C VAL A 306 15.80 6.68 6.70
N GLY A 307 15.77 6.23 5.51
CA GLY A 307 15.95 4.80 5.24
C GLY A 307 15.57 4.36 3.84
N SER A 308 15.45 3.09 3.70
CA SER A 308 15.69 2.03 4.67
C SER A 308 16.85 1.14 4.21
N SER A 309 17.51 0.49 5.16
CA SER A 309 18.41 -0.60 4.86
C SER A 309 17.65 -1.80 4.23
N TYR A 310 18.40 -2.73 3.66
CA TYR A 310 17.86 -3.95 3.07
C TYR A 310 18.86 -5.09 3.27
N SER A 311 18.59 -5.98 4.23
CA SER A 311 19.46 -7.10 4.57
C SER A 311 18.71 -8.42 4.64
N ASN A 312 19.47 -9.53 4.75
CA ASN A 312 18.93 -10.89 4.84
C ASN A 312 18.76 -11.36 6.29
N GLU A 313 18.98 -10.49 7.24
CA GLU A 313 18.84 -10.83 8.65
C GLU A 313 17.37 -11.00 9.04
N ASP A 314 17.11 -11.83 10.04
CA ASP A 314 15.77 -12.23 10.48
C ASP A 314 15.39 -11.68 11.87
N HIS A 315 16.09 -10.65 12.33
CA HIS A 315 15.84 -10.00 13.61
C HIS A 315 15.49 -8.52 13.48
N THR A 316 14.90 -7.95 14.53
CA THR A 316 14.50 -6.53 14.58
C THR A 316 15.37 -5.67 15.51
N LYS A 317 16.49 -6.20 16.00
CA LYS A 317 17.45 -5.42 16.81
C LYS A 317 18.08 -4.35 15.94
N LEU A 318 18.13 -3.11 16.43
CA LEU A 318 18.82 -2.02 15.75
C LEU A 318 20.33 -2.27 15.67
N THR A 319 20.94 -1.92 14.55
CA THR A 319 22.38 -1.99 14.33
C THR A 319 22.93 -0.63 13.94
N GLU A 320 24.11 -0.32 14.44
CA GLU A 320 24.82 0.93 14.11
C GLU A 320 25.23 0.96 12.63
N GLU A 321 25.63 -0.18 12.09
CA GLU A 321 26.01 -0.31 10.68
C GLU A 321 24.90 0.15 9.74
N GLU A 322 23.63 -0.25 10.02
CA GLU A 322 22.50 0.16 9.19
C GLU A 322 22.11 1.63 9.41
N HIS A 323 22.30 2.18 10.61
CA HIS A 323 22.17 3.61 10.83
C HIS A 323 23.17 4.38 9.97
N LEU A 324 24.45 4.01 10.02
CA LEU A 324 25.51 4.64 9.21
C LEU A 324 25.25 4.48 7.70
N SER A 325 24.77 3.31 7.27
CA SER A 325 24.37 3.06 5.87
C SER A 325 23.25 3.99 5.43
N ASN A 326 22.21 4.17 6.25
CA ASN A 326 21.10 5.08 5.98
C ASN A 326 21.59 6.54 5.87
N LEU A 327 22.45 6.99 6.79
CA LEU A 327 23.02 8.34 6.73
C LEU A 327 23.93 8.52 5.50
N LYS A 328 24.72 7.51 5.14
CA LYS A 328 25.52 7.55 3.91
C LYS A 328 24.67 7.71 2.65
N ASN A 329 23.52 7.01 2.59
CA ASN A 329 22.60 7.16 1.48
C ASN A 329 21.90 8.53 1.49
N LEU A 330 21.62 9.09 2.66
CA LEU A 330 21.05 10.43 2.81
C LEU A 330 21.98 11.52 2.27
N LYS A 331 23.29 11.38 2.39
CA LYS A 331 24.28 12.33 1.85
C LYS A 331 24.19 12.51 0.33
N LEU A 332 23.51 11.62 -0.39
CA LEU A 332 23.18 11.83 -1.81
C LEU A 332 22.10 12.91 -1.98
N ILE A 333 21.22 13.07 -1.03
CA ILE A 333 20.12 14.03 -1.06
C ILE A 333 20.53 15.34 -0.42
N PHE A 334 21.15 15.25 0.74
CA PHE A 334 21.48 16.36 1.62
C PHE A 334 22.90 16.22 2.20
N ASP A 335 23.67 17.31 2.17
CA ASP A 335 25.03 17.34 2.67
C ASP A 335 25.09 18.15 3.97
N GLY A 336 24.99 17.45 5.09
CA GLY A 336 25.02 18.02 6.44
C GLY A 336 25.27 16.96 7.50
N ASP A 337 25.66 17.40 8.69
CA ASP A 337 25.80 16.53 9.84
C ASP A 337 24.40 16.18 10.40
N MET A 338 24.19 14.90 10.70
CA MET A 338 22.93 14.38 11.19
C MET A 338 23.11 13.76 12.56
N VAL A 339 22.22 14.11 13.48
CA VAL A 339 22.16 13.53 14.82
C VAL A 339 21.14 12.40 14.81
N ILE A 340 21.61 11.18 15.09
CA ILE A 340 20.75 10.02 15.25
C ILE A 340 20.06 10.11 16.61
N ASN A 341 18.73 10.09 16.61
CA ASN A 341 17.93 10.01 17.82
C ASN A 341 17.59 8.56 18.17
N SER A 342 17.08 7.80 17.20
CA SER A 342 16.59 6.44 17.39
C SER A 342 16.46 5.72 16.05
N GLY A 343 15.71 4.65 15.99
CA GLY A 343 15.39 3.95 14.76
C GLY A 343 14.36 2.87 14.98
N LYS A 344 13.99 2.20 13.91
CA LYS A 344 13.06 1.06 13.91
C LYS A 344 13.41 0.08 12.83
N ALA A 345 13.26 -1.22 13.13
CA ALA A 345 13.49 -2.27 12.17
C ALA A 345 12.26 -3.16 12.03
N GLY A 346 12.01 -3.64 10.82
CA GLY A 346 10.91 -4.53 10.49
C GLY A 346 11.31 -5.62 9.52
N LEU A 347 10.58 -6.72 9.54
CA LEU A 347 10.77 -7.85 8.65
C LEU A 347 9.70 -7.84 7.55
N ARG A 348 10.12 -7.98 6.31
CA ARG A 348 9.25 -8.03 5.13
C ARG A 348 9.25 -9.44 4.56
N ALA A 349 8.07 -9.98 4.26
CA ALA A 349 7.96 -11.14 3.38
C ALA A 349 8.07 -10.68 1.93
N VAL A 350 8.99 -11.25 1.18
CA VAL A 350 9.25 -10.89 -0.22
C VAL A 350 9.19 -12.15 -1.07
N ALA A 351 8.28 -12.18 -2.03
CA ALA A 351 8.22 -13.25 -3.03
C ALA A 351 9.45 -13.26 -3.94
N LYS A 352 9.76 -14.43 -4.52
CA LYS A 352 10.91 -14.58 -5.43
C LYS A 352 10.80 -13.69 -6.67
N ASP A 353 9.61 -13.42 -7.15
CA ASP A 353 9.30 -12.57 -8.29
C ASP A 353 9.02 -11.10 -7.93
N HIS A 354 9.16 -10.76 -6.64
CA HIS A 354 8.84 -9.44 -6.07
C HIS A 354 7.39 -8.98 -6.25
N MET A 355 6.48 -9.88 -6.64
CA MET A 355 5.05 -9.58 -6.65
C MET A 355 4.50 -9.61 -5.22
N PRO A 356 3.52 -8.78 -4.87
CA PRO A 356 2.79 -8.90 -3.61
C PRO A 356 1.99 -10.22 -3.62
N ILE A 357 1.89 -10.80 -2.47
CA ILE A 357 1.19 -12.07 -2.26
C ILE A 357 0.05 -11.80 -1.28
#